data_795caadac69dc8305b76838048948fb4
#
_entry.id   795caadac69dc8305b76838048948fb4
#
_cell.length_a   1.000
_cell.length_b   1.000
_cell.length_c   1.000
_cell.angle_alpha   90.00
_cell.angle_beta   90.00
_cell.angle_gamma   90.00
#
_symmetry.space_group_name_H-M   'P 1'
#
loop_
_entity.id
_entity.type
_entity.pdbx_description
1 polymer ?
#
loop_
_entity_poly.entity_id
_entity_poly.type
_entity_poly.pdbx_seq_one_letter_code
_entity_poly.pdbx_strand_id
1 'polypeptide(L)'
;MILCLYTTIPFAAMLVKKLSLKALSLPLLLAFLYGMCLPALNSLLVLRDIPPMDTAVHLFNLCSIYYLYVFVGYFISQGGLQRLRTGEVAVLTVLLFALICGYQLYAYSDWVDYLVDYDFPLLLLCAMGLLELLRRGAEHLRGLRPVVTYLAKISFGIYFVHILIMSLLYWHMDFSEWSHLWTLLFLEGVSVGGSILLIALFSGIPFCRRRMFGIKG
;
A
#
# COMPACT_ATOMS: atom_id res chain seq x y z
N MET A 1 -3.27 -11.40 -8.34
CA MET A 1 -2.14 -10.57 -7.87
C MET A 1 -1.82 -10.79 -6.39
N ILE A 2 -2.76 -10.64 -5.46
CA ILE A 2 -2.56 -10.78 -4.02
C ILE A 2 -2.12 -12.17 -3.57
N LEU A 3 -2.64 -13.24 -4.18
CA LEU A 3 -2.17 -14.60 -3.91
C LEU A 3 -0.66 -14.74 -4.15
N CYS A 4 -0.13 -14.10 -5.19
CA CYS A 4 1.31 -14.08 -5.46
C CYS A 4 2.08 -13.36 -4.34
N LEU A 5 1.55 -12.25 -3.82
CA LEU A 5 2.18 -11.55 -2.70
C LEU A 5 2.24 -12.44 -1.45
N TYR A 6 1.13 -13.09 -1.08
CA TYR A 6 1.11 -13.98 0.08
C TYR A 6 2.00 -15.22 -0.07
N THR A 7 2.18 -15.73 -1.29
CA THR A 7 3.15 -16.82 -1.54
C THR A 7 4.60 -16.34 -1.47
N THR A 8 4.86 -15.05 -1.76
CA THR A 8 6.22 -14.47 -1.70
C THR A 8 6.65 -14.05 -0.29
N ILE A 9 5.72 -13.71 0.61
CA ILE A 9 6.04 -13.31 2.00
C ILE A 9 6.90 -14.34 2.75
N PRO A 10 6.62 -15.67 2.73
CA PRO A 10 7.48 -16.65 3.38
C PRO A 10 8.90 -16.67 2.84
N PHE A 11 9.07 -16.48 1.52
CA PHE A 11 10.40 -16.39 0.90
C PHE A 11 11.13 -15.11 1.30
N ALA A 12 10.44 -13.96 1.31
CA ALA A 12 10.99 -12.72 1.82
C ALA A 12 11.42 -12.86 3.29
N ALA A 13 10.60 -13.48 4.13
CA ALA A 13 10.93 -13.75 5.53
C ALA A 13 12.16 -14.67 5.70
N MET A 14 12.34 -15.65 4.82
CA MET A 14 13.56 -16.49 4.80
C MET A 14 14.80 -15.70 4.35
N LEU A 15 14.65 -14.85 3.35
CA LEU A 15 15.74 -13.99 2.87
C LEU A 15 16.24 -13.05 3.96
N VAL A 16 15.34 -12.33 4.65
CA VAL A 16 15.72 -11.40 5.73
C VAL A 16 16.29 -12.11 6.96
N LYS A 17 15.99 -13.39 7.18
CA LYS A 17 16.61 -14.19 8.24
C LYS A 17 18.04 -14.63 7.90
N LYS A 18 18.34 -14.85 6.62
CA LYS A 18 19.62 -15.37 6.17
C LYS A 18 20.58 -14.29 5.69
N LEU A 19 20.07 -13.19 5.13
CA LEU A 19 20.85 -12.13 4.54
C LEU A 19 20.77 -10.86 5.38
N SER A 20 21.87 -10.13 5.48
CA SER A 20 21.87 -8.81 6.10
C SER A 20 21.13 -7.81 5.23
N LEU A 21 20.53 -6.76 5.84
CA LEU A 21 19.92 -5.64 5.09
C LEU A 21 20.90 -5.00 4.09
N LYS A 22 22.21 -4.97 4.41
CA LYS A 22 23.23 -4.47 3.48
C LYS A 22 23.36 -5.33 2.22
N ALA A 23 23.26 -6.66 2.36
CA ALA A 23 23.31 -7.56 1.20
C ALA A 23 22.05 -7.43 0.33
N LEU A 24 20.91 -7.13 0.93
CA LEU A 24 19.63 -6.92 0.23
C LEU A 24 19.48 -5.51 -0.36
N SER A 25 20.29 -4.54 0.07
CA SER A 25 20.12 -3.13 -0.33
C SER A 25 20.30 -2.94 -1.85
N LEU A 26 21.32 -3.56 -2.45
CA LEU A 26 21.58 -3.42 -3.88
C LEU A 26 20.45 -4.01 -4.75
N PRO A 27 20.03 -5.27 -4.58
CA PRO A 27 18.90 -5.81 -5.36
C PRO A 27 17.59 -5.06 -5.12
N LEU A 28 17.30 -4.58 -3.90
CA LEU A 28 16.12 -3.79 -3.63
C LEU A 28 16.19 -2.39 -4.27
N LEU A 29 17.38 -1.76 -4.27
CA LEU A 29 17.60 -0.49 -4.96
C LEU A 29 17.42 -0.65 -6.48
N LEU A 30 17.98 -1.69 -7.07
CA LEU A 30 17.79 -1.97 -8.48
C LEU A 30 16.32 -2.23 -8.81
N ALA A 31 15.62 -3.00 -7.98
CA ALA A 31 14.20 -3.24 -8.15
C ALA A 31 13.37 -1.95 -8.02
N PHE A 32 13.73 -1.04 -7.13
CA PHE A 32 13.09 0.28 -7.00
C PHE A 32 13.36 1.14 -8.23
N LEU A 33 14.61 1.22 -8.70
CA LEU A 33 14.97 2.04 -9.85
C LEU A 33 14.33 1.52 -11.14
N TYR A 34 14.46 0.23 -11.43
CA TYR A 34 13.93 -0.35 -12.67
C TYR A 34 12.44 -0.65 -12.61
N GLY A 35 11.91 -1.01 -11.44
CA GLY A 35 10.51 -1.39 -11.28
C GLY A 35 9.56 -0.22 -11.02
N MET A 36 10.05 0.89 -10.46
CA MET A 36 9.22 2.05 -10.11
C MET A 36 9.70 3.34 -10.76
N CYS A 37 11.00 3.70 -10.62
CA CYS A 37 11.48 4.97 -11.12
C CYS A 37 11.52 5.03 -12.65
N LEU A 38 11.94 3.96 -13.31
CA LEU A 38 12.03 3.93 -14.77
C LEU A 38 10.65 3.97 -15.46
N PRO A 39 9.62 3.23 -15.05
CA PRO A 39 8.26 3.40 -15.57
C PRO A 39 7.71 4.82 -15.36
N ALA A 40 7.88 5.38 -14.17
CA ALA A 40 7.45 6.75 -13.88
C ALA A 40 8.18 7.78 -14.75
N LEU A 41 9.48 7.59 -14.98
CA LEU A 41 10.26 8.44 -15.89
C LEU A 41 9.78 8.31 -17.33
N ASN A 42 9.54 7.09 -17.81
CA ASN A 42 9.02 6.85 -19.17
C ASN A 42 7.67 7.54 -19.39
N SER A 43 6.79 7.53 -18.40
CA SER A 43 5.52 8.24 -18.47
C SER A 43 5.72 9.75 -18.62
N LEU A 44 6.69 10.33 -17.90
CA LEU A 44 7.04 11.75 -18.06
C LEU A 44 7.71 12.07 -19.41
N LEU A 45 8.47 11.14 -19.99
CA LEU A 45 9.09 11.30 -21.30
C LEU A 45 8.02 11.30 -22.40
N VAL A 46 7.08 10.37 -22.33
CA VAL A 46 5.95 10.28 -23.27
C VAL A 46 5.12 11.57 -23.28
N LEU A 47 4.91 12.20 -22.12
CA LEU A 47 4.23 13.50 -22.02
C LEU A 47 4.93 14.63 -22.77
N ARG A 48 6.22 14.47 -23.08
CA ARG A 48 7.03 15.45 -23.81
C ARG A 48 7.36 15.00 -25.23
N ASP A 49 6.61 14.03 -25.78
CA ASP A 49 6.87 13.43 -27.09
C ASP A 49 8.28 12.85 -27.24
N ILE A 50 8.91 12.48 -26.13
CA ILE A 50 10.22 11.82 -26.12
C ILE A 50 9.98 10.30 -26.08
N PRO A 51 10.64 9.52 -26.95
CA PRO A 51 10.47 8.07 -26.95
C PRO A 51 10.87 7.47 -25.60
N PRO A 52 10.06 6.53 -25.03
CA PRO A 52 10.36 5.90 -23.77
C PRO A 52 11.67 5.08 -23.85
N MET A 53 12.39 5.02 -22.75
CA MET A 53 13.56 4.14 -22.63
C MET A 53 13.12 2.68 -22.68
N ASP A 54 13.91 1.83 -23.33
CA ASP A 54 13.65 0.41 -23.35
C ASP A 54 13.69 -0.18 -21.94
N THR A 55 12.58 -0.78 -21.52
CA THR A 55 12.44 -1.45 -20.22
C THR A 55 12.68 -2.96 -20.37
N ALA A 56 13.61 -3.39 -21.21
CA ALA A 56 13.88 -4.79 -21.55
C ALA A 56 14.06 -5.74 -20.34
N VAL A 57 14.19 -5.20 -19.14
CA VAL A 57 14.29 -5.99 -17.90
C VAL A 57 12.90 -6.21 -17.28
N HIS A 58 12.04 -6.95 -17.97
CA HIS A 58 10.75 -7.43 -17.43
C HIS A 58 10.89 -8.41 -16.25
N LEU A 59 12.10 -8.76 -15.83
CA LEU A 59 12.37 -9.67 -14.72
C LEU A 59 11.71 -9.26 -13.40
N PHE A 60 11.49 -7.96 -13.19
CA PHE A 60 10.86 -7.45 -11.97
C PHE A 60 9.33 -7.35 -12.05
N ASN A 61 8.72 -7.52 -13.23
CA ASN A 61 7.26 -7.53 -13.39
C ASN A 61 6.61 -8.86 -12.95
N LEU A 62 7.39 -9.93 -12.80
CA LEU A 62 6.87 -11.28 -12.51
C LEU A 62 6.18 -11.41 -11.15
N CYS A 63 6.56 -10.62 -10.16
CA CYS A 63 6.01 -10.73 -8.80
C CYS A 63 5.36 -9.45 -8.31
N SER A 64 5.10 -8.49 -9.20
CA SER A 64 4.57 -7.19 -8.79
C SER A 64 5.48 -6.47 -7.77
N ILE A 65 5.58 -5.19 -7.88
CA ILE A 65 6.34 -4.25 -7.04
C ILE A 65 5.98 -4.31 -5.54
N TYR A 66 4.88 -4.98 -5.19
CA TYR A 66 4.39 -5.09 -3.80
C TYR A 66 5.40 -5.70 -2.83
N TYR A 67 6.34 -6.53 -3.29
CA TYR A 67 7.39 -7.04 -2.40
C TYR A 67 8.29 -5.93 -1.84
N LEU A 68 8.45 -4.81 -2.57
CA LEU A 68 9.20 -3.65 -2.06
C LEU A 68 8.54 -3.07 -0.81
N TYR A 69 7.20 -2.99 -0.78
CA TYR A 69 6.45 -2.55 0.41
C TYR A 69 6.69 -3.47 1.60
N VAL A 70 6.79 -4.78 1.38
CA VAL A 70 7.11 -5.75 2.44
C VAL A 70 8.51 -5.50 3.02
N PHE A 71 9.50 -5.28 2.16
CA PHE A 71 10.86 -4.97 2.60
C PHE A 71 10.97 -3.60 3.26
N VAL A 72 10.22 -2.60 2.79
CA VAL A 72 10.10 -1.29 3.45
C VAL A 72 9.53 -1.46 4.86
N GLY A 73 8.44 -2.23 5.02
CA GLY A 73 7.88 -2.56 6.33
C GLY A 73 8.91 -3.21 7.26
N TYR A 74 9.67 -4.18 6.73
CA TYR A 74 10.76 -4.81 7.49
C TYR A 74 11.86 -3.80 7.86
N PHE A 75 12.31 -2.96 6.92
CA PHE A 75 13.32 -1.92 7.17
C PHE A 75 12.88 -0.97 8.29
N ILE A 76 11.62 -0.52 8.28
CA ILE A 76 11.06 0.33 9.33
C ILE A 76 11.00 -0.42 10.67
N SER A 77 10.64 -1.70 10.68
CA SER A 77 10.61 -2.52 11.90
C SER A 77 11.98 -2.67 12.54
N GLN A 78 13.05 -2.62 11.75
CA GLN A 78 14.44 -2.64 12.21
C GLN A 78 14.98 -1.24 12.59
N GLY A 79 14.13 -0.22 12.58
CA GLY A 79 14.51 1.14 12.96
C GLY A 79 15.24 1.92 11.86
N GLY A 80 14.99 1.59 10.59
CA GLY A 80 15.70 2.19 9.45
C GLY A 80 15.68 3.72 9.37
N LEU A 81 14.64 4.37 9.92
CA LEU A 81 14.52 5.83 9.97
C LEU A 81 14.73 6.44 11.37
N GLN A 82 15.21 5.68 12.34
CA GLN A 82 15.38 6.17 13.72
C GLN A 82 16.33 7.35 13.84
N ARG A 83 17.28 7.51 12.91
CA ARG A 83 18.23 8.63 12.91
C ARG A 83 17.57 9.97 12.57
N LEU A 84 16.45 9.96 11.85
CA LEU A 84 15.71 11.16 11.50
C LEU A 84 14.80 11.58 12.66
N ARG A 85 14.67 12.89 12.88
CA ARG A 85 13.74 13.42 13.86
C ARG A 85 12.30 13.25 13.37
N THR A 86 11.35 13.11 14.30
CA THR A 86 9.93 12.92 13.95
C THR A 86 9.40 14.05 13.09
N GLY A 87 9.80 15.31 13.36
CA GLY A 87 9.44 16.47 12.54
C GLY A 87 9.99 16.38 11.12
N GLU A 88 11.22 15.90 10.93
CA GLU A 88 11.83 15.73 9.60
C GLU A 88 11.06 14.68 8.78
N VAL A 89 10.73 13.56 9.42
CA VAL A 89 9.93 12.51 8.77
C VAL A 89 8.53 13.04 8.41
N ALA A 90 7.89 13.80 9.31
CA ALA A 90 6.57 14.36 9.07
C ALA A 90 6.59 15.36 7.90
N VAL A 91 7.54 16.30 7.90
CA VAL A 91 7.68 17.28 6.81
C VAL A 91 7.94 16.58 5.49
N LEU A 92 8.88 15.62 5.45
CA LEU A 92 9.17 14.87 4.23
C LEU A 92 7.94 14.11 3.72
N THR A 93 7.20 13.45 4.62
CA THR A 93 5.97 12.72 4.25
C THR A 93 4.90 13.64 3.67
N VAL A 94 4.69 14.83 4.29
CA VAL A 94 3.73 15.82 3.80
C VAL A 94 4.16 16.38 2.44
N LEU A 95 5.45 16.67 2.25
CA LEU A 95 5.97 17.12 0.95
C LEU A 95 5.80 16.07 -0.13
N LEU A 96 6.11 14.80 0.15
CA LEU A 96 5.91 13.70 -0.78
C LEU A 96 4.43 13.55 -1.14
N PHE A 97 3.54 13.62 -0.15
CA PHE A 97 2.11 13.58 -0.37
C PHE A 97 1.61 14.74 -1.23
N ALA A 98 2.08 15.96 -0.96
CA ALA A 98 1.74 17.14 -1.77
C ALA A 98 2.22 16.99 -3.23
N LEU A 99 3.42 16.43 -3.44
CA LEU A 99 3.94 16.15 -4.78
C LEU A 99 3.10 15.09 -5.51
N ILE A 100 2.65 14.04 -4.82
CA ILE A 100 1.77 13.01 -5.38
C ILE A 100 0.44 13.66 -5.79
N CYS A 101 -0.17 14.45 -4.92
CA CYS A 101 -1.42 15.16 -5.23
C CYS A 101 -1.25 16.14 -6.40
N GLY A 102 -0.16 16.90 -6.42
CA GLY A 102 0.15 17.83 -7.52
C GLY A 102 0.33 17.09 -8.85
N TYR A 103 1.06 15.98 -8.85
CA TYR A 103 1.21 15.13 -10.04
C TYR A 103 -0.13 14.55 -10.49
N GLN A 104 -0.96 14.05 -9.57
CA GLN A 104 -2.26 13.48 -9.91
C GLN A 104 -3.21 14.52 -10.51
N LEU A 105 -3.22 15.74 -9.96
CA LEU A 105 -4.00 16.85 -10.52
C LEU A 105 -3.51 17.24 -11.92
N TYR A 106 -2.19 17.30 -12.12
CA TYR A 106 -1.59 17.56 -13.42
C TYR A 106 -1.94 16.46 -14.44
N ALA A 107 -1.75 15.19 -14.06
CA ALA A 107 -2.07 14.05 -14.90
C ALA A 107 -3.56 14.02 -15.30
N TYR A 108 -4.44 14.37 -14.38
CA TYR A 108 -5.88 14.46 -14.65
C TYR A 108 -6.23 15.61 -15.62
N SER A 109 -5.56 16.77 -15.52
CA SER A 109 -5.81 17.92 -16.38
C SER A 109 -5.37 17.68 -17.82
N ASP A 110 -4.28 16.96 -18.02
CA ASP A 110 -3.65 16.73 -19.33
C ASP A 110 -4.05 15.39 -19.98
N TRP A 111 -5.06 14.68 -19.43
CA TRP A 111 -5.53 13.38 -19.92
C TRP A 111 -4.41 12.34 -20.05
N VAL A 112 -3.50 12.35 -19.08
CA VAL A 112 -2.39 11.41 -19.04
C VAL A 112 -2.89 10.03 -18.62
N ASP A 113 -2.56 9.01 -19.40
CA ASP A 113 -2.94 7.62 -19.10
C ASP A 113 -2.24 7.04 -17.85
N TYR A 114 -1.16 7.68 -17.37
CA TYR A 114 -0.43 7.25 -16.21
C TYR A 114 -0.94 7.92 -14.94
N LEU A 115 -1.85 7.24 -14.28
CA LEU A 115 -2.33 7.62 -12.96
C LEU A 115 -1.39 7.11 -11.87
N VAL A 116 -1.43 7.75 -10.69
CA VAL A 116 -0.70 7.27 -9.52
C VAL A 116 -1.24 5.90 -9.13
N ASP A 117 -0.45 4.86 -9.31
CA ASP A 117 -0.72 3.49 -8.87
C ASP A 117 0.36 3.05 -7.87
N TYR A 118 0.27 1.83 -7.38
CA TYR A 118 1.20 1.26 -6.39
C TYR A 118 2.65 1.19 -6.85
N ASP A 119 2.91 1.25 -8.14
CA ASP A 119 4.25 1.32 -8.75
C ASP A 119 4.83 2.73 -8.81
N PHE A 120 4.09 3.73 -8.33
CA PHE A 120 4.59 5.11 -8.31
C PHE A 120 5.63 5.28 -7.19
N PRO A 121 6.88 5.70 -7.51
CA PRO A 121 7.99 5.70 -6.56
C PRO A 121 7.77 6.62 -5.36
N LEU A 122 7.14 7.79 -5.56
CA LEU A 122 6.84 8.71 -4.47
C LEU A 122 5.81 8.13 -3.50
N LEU A 123 4.89 7.27 -3.98
CA LEU A 123 3.91 6.61 -3.13
C LEU A 123 4.58 5.64 -2.15
N LEU A 124 5.57 4.86 -2.61
CA LEU A 124 6.35 3.98 -1.74
C LEU A 124 7.10 4.77 -0.67
N LEU A 125 7.75 5.88 -1.05
CA LEU A 125 8.47 6.74 -0.10
C LEU A 125 7.53 7.43 0.90
N CYS A 126 6.37 7.88 0.44
CA CYS A 126 5.34 8.46 1.31
C CYS A 126 4.79 7.41 2.29
N ALA A 127 4.49 6.19 1.82
CA ALA A 127 4.05 5.08 2.65
C ALA A 127 5.11 4.70 3.70
N MET A 128 6.40 4.74 3.35
CA MET A 128 7.50 4.51 4.28
C MET A 128 7.52 5.56 5.39
N GLY A 129 7.38 6.84 5.05
CA GLY A 129 7.33 7.93 6.03
C GLY A 129 6.10 7.82 6.93
N LEU A 130 4.92 7.55 6.35
CA LEU A 130 3.67 7.38 7.09
C LEU A 130 3.75 6.19 8.07
N LEU A 131 4.29 5.05 7.63
CA LEU A 131 4.45 3.86 8.48
C LEU A 131 5.38 4.16 9.68
N GLU A 132 6.48 4.90 9.45
CA GLU A 132 7.37 5.31 10.54
C GLU A 132 6.68 6.26 11.52
N LEU A 133 5.89 7.23 11.04
CA LEU A 133 5.10 8.12 11.91
C LEU A 133 4.08 7.35 12.72
N LEU A 134 3.38 6.39 12.12
CA LEU A 134 2.42 5.51 12.80
C LEU A 134 3.14 4.66 13.87
N ARG A 135 4.32 4.12 13.56
CA ARG A 135 5.12 3.35 14.51
C ARG A 135 5.51 4.18 15.72
N ARG A 136 5.97 5.42 15.52
CA ARG A 136 6.30 6.35 16.60
C ARG A 136 5.07 6.79 17.40
N GLY A 137 3.97 7.08 16.69
CA GLY A 137 2.70 7.47 17.32
C GLY A 137 2.07 6.34 18.14
N ALA A 138 2.25 5.08 17.73
CA ALA A 138 1.69 3.92 18.44
C ALA A 138 2.19 3.79 19.89
N GLU A 139 3.38 4.32 20.20
CA GLU A 139 3.90 4.35 21.57
C GLU A 139 3.06 5.26 22.49
N HIS A 140 2.45 6.30 21.93
CA HIS A 140 1.58 7.25 22.65
C HIS A 140 0.13 6.78 22.72
N LEU A 141 -0.28 5.87 21.83
CA LEU A 141 -1.66 5.37 21.70
C LEU A 141 -1.86 4.01 22.38
N ARG A 142 -1.20 3.76 23.51
CA ARG A 142 -1.26 2.47 24.22
C ARG A 142 -2.68 2.02 24.55
N GLY A 143 -3.60 2.95 24.84
CA GLY A 143 -5.01 2.65 25.09
C GLY A 143 -5.76 2.07 23.89
N LEU A 144 -5.33 2.37 22.66
CA LEU A 144 -5.92 1.84 21.42
C LEU A 144 -5.32 0.49 20.98
N ARG A 145 -4.29 0.01 21.70
CA ARG A 145 -3.61 -1.26 21.36
C ARG A 145 -4.55 -2.45 21.16
N PRO A 146 -5.57 -2.69 22.01
CA PRO A 146 -6.49 -3.82 21.79
C PRO A 146 -7.28 -3.69 20.48
N VAL A 147 -7.74 -2.46 20.16
CA VAL A 147 -8.48 -2.18 18.92
C VAL A 147 -7.58 -2.39 17.70
N VAL A 148 -6.39 -1.80 17.71
CA VAL A 148 -5.40 -1.95 16.62
C VAL A 148 -5.01 -3.41 16.44
N THR A 149 -4.80 -4.15 17.54
CA THR A 149 -4.47 -5.58 17.48
C THR A 149 -5.63 -6.39 16.91
N TYR A 150 -6.87 -6.05 17.24
CA TYR A 150 -8.05 -6.68 16.67
C TYR A 150 -8.16 -6.41 15.16
N LEU A 151 -8.08 -5.13 14.75
CA LEU A 151 -8.10 -4.74 13.33
C LEU A 151 -6.97 -5.41 12.53
N ALA A 152 -5.77 -5.48 13.09
CA ALA A 152 -4.66 -6.18 12.44
C ALA A 152 -4.93 -7.68 12.23
N LYS A 153 -5.61 -8.33 13.17
CA LYS A 153 -5.99 -9.75 13.03
C LYS A 153 -7.03 -9.99 11.94
N ILE A 154 -7.93 -9.04 11.73
CA ILE A 154 -9.03 -9.16 10.75
C ILE A 154 -8.71 -8.44 9.44
N SER A 155 -7.57 -7.74 9.32
CA SER A 155 -7.21 -6.93 8.15
C SER A 155 -7.24 -7.70 6.83
N PHE A 156 -6.81 -8.96 6.86
CA PHE A 156 -6.89 -9.83 5.69
C PHE A 156 -8.34 -10.06 5.24
N GLY A 157 -9.23 -10.33 6.19
CA GLY A 157 -10.67 -10.48 5.91
C GLY A 157 -11.28 -9.19 5.38
N ILE A 158 -10.96 -8.05 6.02
CA ILE A 158 -11.40 -6.73 5.55
C ILE A 158 -11.00 -6.52 4.10
N TYR A 159 -9.74 -6.82 3.76
CA TYR A 159 -9.21 -6.66 2.42
C TYR A 159 -10.01 -7.43 1.36
N PHE A 160 -10.46 -8.66 1.64
CA PHE A 160 -11.28 -9.42 0.71
C PHE A 160 -12.72 -8.91 0.62
N VAL A 161 -13.31 -8.60 1.77
CA VAL A 161 -14.73 -8.27 1.87
C VAL A 161 -15.03 -6.86 1.37
N HIS A 162 -14.11 -5.89 1.59
CA HIS A 162 -14.37 -4.50 1.19
C HIS A 162 -14.49 -4.34 -0.33
N ILE A 163 -13.69 -5.07 -1.11
CA ILE A 163 -13.78 -5.05 -2.58
C ILE A 163 -15.14 -5.56 -3.04
N LEU A 164 -15.63 -6.64 -2.41
CA LEU A 164 -16.95 -7.19 -2.71
C LEU A 164 -18.06 -6.18 -2.42
N ILE A 165 -18.02 -5.57 -1.23
CA ILE A 165 -19.03 -4.57 -0.82
C ILE A 165 -18.94 -3.34 -1.73
N MET A 166 -17.74 -2.85 -2.01
CA MET A 166 -17.53 -1.71 -2.91
C MET A 166 -18.09 -1.99 -4.31
N SER A 167 -17.82 -3.17 -4.86
CA SER A 167 -18.36 -3.57 -6.16
C SER A 167 -19.88 -3.64 -6.15
N LEU A 168 -20.48 -4.21 -5.09
CA LEU A 168 -21.95 -4.28 -4.95
C LEU A 168 -22.56 -2.88 -4.87
N LEU A 169 -21.95 -1.96 -4.11
CA LEU A 169 -22.41 -0.57 -4.04
C LEU A 169 -22.36 0.12 -5.39
N TYR A 170 -21.24 -0.06 -6.12
CA TYR A 170 -21.07 0.53 -7.44
C TYR A 170 -22.09 0.03 -8.47
N TRP A 171 -22.52 -1.23 -8.35
CA TRP A 171 -23.50 -1.83 -9.25
C TRP A 171 -24.96 -1.44 -8.95
N HIS A 172 -25.27 -1.05 -7.70
CA HIS A 172 -26.64 -0.81 -7.26
C HIS A 172 -26.95 0.65 -6.96
N MET A 173 -25.92 1.51 -6.88
CA MET A 173 -26.11 2.93 -6.56
C MET A 173 -25.61 3.79 -7.71
N ASP A 174 -26.42 4.81 -8.04
CA ASP A 174 -26.02 5.87 -8.96
C ASP A 174 -25.33 7.00 -8.20
N PHE A 175 -24.08 7.24 -8.53
CA PHE A 175 -23.26 8.30 -7.94
C PHE A 175 -23.07 9.49 -8.86
N SER A 176 -23.77 9.57 -9.99
CA SER A 176 -23.59 10.60 -11.00
C SER A 176 -23.80 12.03 -10.49
N GLU A 177 -24.68 12.20 -9.52
CA GLU A 177 -24.98 13.51 -8.92
C GLU A 177 -24.15 13.81 -7.66
N TRP A 178 -23.34 12.85 -7.20
CA TRP A 178 -22.53 13.03 -6.00
C TRP A 178 -21.22 13.73 -6.31
N SER A 179 -20.73 14.58 -5.39
CA SER A 179 -19.35 15.06 -5.54
C SER A 179 -18.37 13.91 -5.34
N HIS A 180 -17.26 13.90 -6.07
CA HIS A 180 -16.22 12.85 -6.00
C HIS A 180 -15.73 12.58 -4.56
N LEU A 181 -15.63 13.63 -3.73
CA LEU A 181 -15.23 13.50 -2.33
C LEU A 181 -16.25 12.71 -1.51
N TRP A 182 -17.54 13.04 -1.64
CA TRP A 182 -18.59 12.33 -0.92
C TRP A 182 -18.75 10.89 -1.39
N THR A 183 -18.64 10.64 -2.69
CA THR A 183 -18.65 9.29 -3.24
C THR A 183 -17.51 8.46 -2.67
N LEU A 184 -16.28 9.00 -2.64
CA LEU A 184 -15.12 8.32 -2.08
C LEU A 184 -15.31 8.02 -0.59
N LEU A 185 -15.66 9.02 0.22
CA LEU A 185 -15.84 8.85 1.66
C LEU A 185 -16.95 7.84 2.00
N PHE A 186 -18.05 7.87 1.24
CA PHE A 186 -19.15 6.93 1.41
C PHE A 186 -18.73 5.50 1.03
N LEU A 187 -18.16 5.31 -0.16
CA LEU A 187 -17.72 3.99 -0.63
C LEU A 187 -16.71 3.38 0.32
N GLU A 188 -15.68 4.11 0.71
CA GLU A 188 -14.65 3.63 1.63
C GLU A 188 -15.23 3.39 3.04
N GLY A 189 -16.00 4.32 3.55
CA GLY A 189 -16.60 4.21 4.89
C GLY A 189 -17.54 3.02 5.00
N VAL A 190 -18.44 2.83 4.03
CA VAL A 190 -19.41 1.73 4.02
C VAL A 190 -18.72 0.40 3.72
N SER A 191 -17.75 0.36 2.79
CA SER A 191 -17.07 -0.89 2.44
C SER A 191 -16.20 -1.40 3.59
N VAL A 192 -15.45 -0.53 4.24
CA VAL A 192 -14.61 -0.91 5.40
C VAL A 192 -15.49 -1.22 6.62
N GLY A 193 -16.46 -0.36 6.95
CA GLY A 193 -17.39 -0.57 8.07
C GLY A 193 -18.21 -1.85 7.90
N GLY A 194 -18.79 -2.04 6.71
CA GLY A 194 -19.52 -3.25 6.35
C GLY A 194 -18.66 -4.52 6.42
N SER A 195 -17.39 -4.42 6.00
CA SER A 195 -16.44 -5.54 6.12
C SER A 195 -16.20 -5.93 7.57
N ILE A 196 -15.98 -4.96 8.45
CA ILE A 196 -15.78 -5.21 9.89
C ILE A 196 -17.03 -5.89 10.48
N LEU A 197 -18.22 -5.39 10.16
CA LEU A 197 -19.47 -5.97 10.63
C LEU A 197 -19.67 -7.41 10.12
N LEU A 198 -19.48 -7.66 8.84
CA LEU A 198 -19.58 -9.00 8.27
C LEU A 198 -18.58 -9.96 8.91
N ILE A 199 -17.33 -9.56 9.08
CA ILE A 199 -16.33 -10.39 9.73
C ILE A 199 -16.71 -10.66 11.19
N ALA A 200 -17.20 -9.66 11.91
CA ALA A 200 -17.66 -9.84 13.29
C ALA A 200 -18.81 -10.86 13.38
N LEU A 201 -19.82 -10.75 12.49
CA LEU A 201 -20.93 -11.68 12.41
C LEU A 201 -20.47 -13.12 12.07
N PHE A 202 -19.65 -13.28 11.04
CA PHE A 202 -19.19 -14.61 10.61
C PHE A 202 -18.07 -15.18 11.49
N SER A 203 -17.43 -14.37 12.32
CA SER A 203 -16.41 -14.85 13.28
C SER A 203 -16.99 -15.78 14.36
N GLY A 204 -18.31 -15.73 14.60
CA GLY A 204 -19.04 -16.69 15.43
C GLY A 204 -19.03 -18.12 14.86
N ILE A 205 -18.82 -18.28 13.54
CA ILE A 205 -18.77 -19.57 12.88
C ILE A 205 -17.32 -20.10 12.90
N PRO A 206 -17.02 -21.25 13.56
CA PRO A 206 -15.63 -21.73 13.72
C PRO A 206 -14.88 -21.95 12.41
N PHE A 207 -15.58 -22.36 11.35
CA PHE A 207 -15.02 -22.54 10.02
C PHE A 207 -14.55 -21.21 9.41
N CYS A 208 -15.42 -20.20 9.40
CA CYS A 208 -15.12 -18.87 8.86
C CYS A 208 -14.00 -18.20 9.67
N ARG A 209 -14.06 -18.29 10.99
CA ARG A 209 -13.06 -17.75 11.90
C ARG A 209 -11.65 -18.25 11.59
N ARG A 210 -11.47 -19.58 11.45
CA ARG A 210 -10.15 -20.19 11.28
C ARG A 210 -9.67 -20.21 9.83
N ARG A 211 -10.57 -20.50 8.88
CA ARG A 211 -10.19 -20.73 7.48
C ARG A 211 -10.27 -19.50 6.61
N MET A 212 -11.27 -18.63 6.81
CA MET A 212 -11.44 -17.44 5.98
C MET A 212 -10.73 -16.21 6.55
N PHE A 213 -10.81 -16.01 7.88
CA PHE A 213 -10.26 -14.80 8.49
C PHE A 213 -8.94 -15.03 9.24
N GLY A 214 -8.46 -16.27 9.35
CA GLY A 214 -7.18 -16.59 9.99
C GLY A 214 -7.12 -16.25 11.49
N ILE A 215 -8.27 -16.01 12.14
CA ILE A 215 -8.35 -15.65 13.54
C ILE A 215 -8.12 -16.92 14.37
N LYS A 216 -6.92 -17.03 14.93
CA LYS A 216 -6.61 -18.10 15.92
C LYS A 216 -7.30 -17.73 17.22
N GLY A 217 -8.03 -18.71 17.80
CA GLY A 217 -8.65 -18.58 19.12
C GLY A 217 -7.64 -18.47 20.24
#